data_ab917691e568bc05cad83322e7fa1a78
#
_entry.id   ab917691e568bc05cad83322e7fa1a78
#
_cell.length_a   1.000
_cell.length_b   1.000
_cell.length_c   1.000
_cell.angle_alpha   90.00
_cell.angle_beta   90.00
_cell.angle_gamma   90.00
#
_symmetry.space_group_name_H-M   'P 1'
#
loop_
_entity.id
_entity.type
_entity.pdbx_description
1 polymer ?
#
loop_
_entity_poly.entity_id
_entity_poly.type
_entity_poly.pdbx_seq_one_letter_code
_entity_poly.pdbx_strand_id
1 'polypeptide(L)'
;MQHENLSNGAWAEMTLAEQMANIGSESYRATKWLAKGRRDNAERAFERMQELVDLTIAYGRFNSPSRKALLKEICRFRELFCKAFLDSNLTELSALNHYLDQFAKIRA
;
A
#
# COMPACT_ATOMS: atom_id res chain seq x y z
N MET A 1 0.72 10.59 -13.39
CA MET A 1 0.72 9.91 -12.10
C MET A 1 -0.12 10.69 -11.11
N GLN A 2 -0.95 10.01 -10.32
CA GLN A 2 -1.92 10.65 -9.43
C GLN A 2 -1.29 11.33 -8.21
N HIS A 3 -0.06 10.95 -7.88
CA HIS A 3 0.63 11.45 -6.68
C HIS A 3 1.89 12.24 -7.02
N GLU A 4 1.86 13.01 -8.10
CA GLU A 4 3.00 13.80 -8.53
C GLU A 4 3.53 14.74 -7.45
N ASN A 5 2.62 15.34 -6.68
CA ASN A 5 2.98 16.27 -5.62
C ASN A 5 3.75 15.60 -4.48
N LEU A 6 3.70 14.28 -4.38
CA LEU A 6 4.38 13.53 -3.33
C LEU A 6 5.77 13.05 -3.75
N SER A 7 6.10 13.09 -5.05
CA SER A 7 7.35 12.50 -5.54
C SER A 7 8.59 13.29 -5.16
N ASN A 8 8.63 14.56 -5.28
CA ASN A 8 9.82 15.40 -5.14
C ASN A 8 10.29 15.63 -3.69
N GLY A 9 10.36 14.57 -2.90
CA GLY A 9 10.83 14.64 -1.53
C GLY A 9 9.71 14.71 -0.50
N ALA A 10 8.51 15.14 -0.87
CA ALA A 10 7.39 15.20 0.07
C ALA A 10 7.09 13.83 0.66
N TRP A 11 7.08 12.80 -0.17
CA TRP A 11 6.86 11.44 0.30
C TRP A 11 7.99 10.97 1.21
N ALA A 12 9.24 11.28 0.85
CA ALA A 12 10.40 10.90 1.64
C ALA A 12 10.44 11.58 3.01
N GLU A 13 9.79 12.72 3.16
CA GLU A 13 9.72 13.42 4.44
C GLU A 13 8.69 12.83 5.39
N MET A 14 7.75 12.05 4.88
CA MET A 14 6.78 11.36 5.71
C MET A 14 7.45 10.27 6.53
N THR A 15 6.94 10.05 7.73
CA THR A 15 7.37 8.90 8.53
C THR A 15 6.94 7.62 7.84
N LEU A 16 7.58 6.52 8.18
CA LEU A 16 7.18 5.22 7.64
C LEU A 16 5.72 4.91 7.98
N ALA A 17 5.29 5.22 9.21
CA ALA A 17 3.91 5.01 9.63
C ALA A 17 2.94 5.79 8.74
N GLU A 18 3.28 7.04 8.40
CA GLU A 18 2.47 7.86 7.50
C GLU A 18 2.39 7.26 6.09
N GLN A 19 3.53 6.80 5.58
CA GLN A 19 3.57 6.15 4.27
C GLN A 19 2.71 4.90 4.25
N MET A 20 2.83 4.06 5.28
CA MET A 20 2.05 2.83 5.38
C MET A 20 0.56 3.11 5.54
N ALA A 21 0.20 4.15 6.30
CA ALA A 21 -1.20 4.55 6.46
C ALA A 21 -1.82 4.99 5.14
N ASN A 22 -1.08 5.72 4.32
CA ASN A 22 -1.55 6.13 3.00
C ASN A 22 -1.75 4.93 2.06
N ILE A 23 -0.79 4.00 2.06
CA ILE A 23 -0.92 2.76 1.30
C ILE A 23 -2.15 1.98 1.77
N GLY A 24 -2.33 1.87 3.09
CA GLY A 24 -3.45 1.16 3.69
C GLY A 24 -4.80 1.77 3.33
N SER A 25 -4.88 3.09 3.26
CA SER A 25 -6.12 3.76 2.85
C SER A 25 -6.53 3.36 1.45
N GLU A 26 -5.59 3.31 0.52
CA GLU A 26 -5.91 2.93 -0.85
C GLU A 26 -6.20 1.45 -1.00
N SER A 27 -5.47 0.58 -0.29
CA SER A 27 -5.76 -0.85 -0.33
C SER A 27 -7.13 -1.15 0.27
N TYR A 28 -7.53 -0.45 1.32
CA TYR A 28 -8.86 -0.58 1.90
C TYR A 28 -9.94 -0.14 0.92
N ARG A 29 -9.73 1.01 0.24
CA ARG A 29 -10.69 1.49 -0.76
C ARG A 29 -10.84 0.50 -1.91
N ALA A 30 -9.74 -0.06 -2.39
CA ALA A 30 -9.80 -1.04 -3.46
C ALA A 30 -10.64 -2.25 -3.06
N THR A 31 -10.45 -2.75 -1.85
CA THR A 31 -11.21 -3.88 -1.32
C THR A 31 -12.69 -3.52 -1.18
N LYS A 32 -12.98 -2.36 -0.62
CA LYS A 32 -14.34 -1.90 -0.40
C LYS A 32 -15.13 -1.77 -1.70
N TRP A 33 -14.53 -1.13 -2.71
CA TRP A 33 -15.20 -0.97 -4.00
C TRP A 33 -15.39 -2.31 -4.70
N LEU A 34 -14.40 -3.20 -4.59
CA LEU A 34 -14.51 -4.52 -5.17
C LEU A 34 -15.67 -5.30 -4.53
N ALA A 35 -15.81 -5.22 -3.20
CA ALA A 35 -16.89 -5.87 -2.47
C ALA A 35 -18.27 -5.35 -2.89
N LYS A 36 -18.34 -4.08 -3.31
CA LYS A 36 -19.58 -3.47 -3.79
C LYS A 36 -19.85 -3.70 -5.27
N GLY A 37 -19.00 -4.44 -5.95
CA GLY A 37 -19.13 -4.68 -7.37
C GLY A 37 -18.75 -3.49 -8.25
N ARG A 38 -18.07 -2.49 -7.68
CA ARG A 38 -17.66 -1.29 -8.41
C ARG A 38 -16.22 -1.45 -8.88
N ARG A 39 -16.05 -2.27 -9.91
CA ARG A 39 -14.73 -2.65 -10.43
C ARG A 39 -13.89 -1.45 -10.86
N ASP A 40 -14.49 -0.48 -11.55
CA ASP A 40 -13.77 0.70 -12.02
C ASP A 40 -13.16 1.50 -10.85
N ASN A 41 -13.95 1.70 -9.82
CA ASN A 41 -13.49 2.43 -8.63
C ASN A 41 -12.42 1.63 -7.89
N ALA A 42 -12.59 0.31 -7.83
CA ALA A 42 -11.63 -0.59 -7.19
C ALA A 42 -10.28 -0.53 -7.92
N GLU A 43 -10.29 -0.55 -9.24
CA GLU A 43 -9.07 -0.51 -10.04
C GLU A 43 -8.34 0.82 -9.88
N ARG A 44 -9.06 1.93 -9.81
CA ARG A 44 -8.43 3.23 -9.57
C ARG A 44 -7.74 3.29 -8.20
N ALA A 45 -8.39 2.77 -7.17
CA ALA A 45 -7.78 2.72 -5.84
C ALA A 45 -6.58 1.77 -5.83
N PHE A 46 -6.67 0.66 -6.53
CA PHE A 46 -5.59 -0.30 -6.68
C PHE A 46 -4.37 0.35 -7.36
N GLU A 47 -4.59 1.10 -8.43
CA GLU A 47 -3.51 1.83 -9.10
C GLU A 47 -2.84 2.84 -8.18
N ARG A 48 -3.62 3.59 -7.40
CA ARG A 48 -3.07 4.54 -6.44
C ARG A 48 -2.25 3.84 -5.37
N MET A 49 -2.71 2.69 -4.89
CA MET A 49 -1.94 1.89 -3.94
C MET A 49 -0.59 1.49 -4.52
N GLN A 50 -0.59 1.03 -5.77
CA GLN A 50 0.63 0.65 -6.48
C GLN A 50 1.61 1.81 -6.59
N GLU A 51 1.12 3.00 -6.95
CA GLU A 51 1.95 4.19 -7.05
C GLU A 51 2.59 4.55 -5.71
N LEU A 52 1.83 4.45 -4.61
CA LEU A 52 2.34 4.76 -3.28
C LEU A 52 3.40 3.75 -2.83
N VAL A 53 3.22 2.47 -3.17
CA VAL A 53 4.23 1.45 -2.89
C VAL A 53 5.52 1.78 -3.67
N ASP A 54 5.39 2.14 -4.94
CA ASP A 54 6.54 2.52 -5.76
C ASP A 54 7.27 3.73 -5.17
N LEU A 55 6.54 4.73 -4.71
CA LEU A 55 7.13 5.90 -4.06
C LEU A 55 7.87 5.52 -2.78
N THR A 56 7.33 4.59 -2.00
CA THR A 56 7.97 4.12 -0.78
C THR A 56 9.28 3.42 -1.08
N ILE A 57 9.31 2.60 -2.13
CA ILE A 57 10.53 1.91 -2.56
C ILE A 57 11.56 2.91 -3.09
N ALA A 58 11.15 3.87 -3.89
CA ALA A 58 12.05 4.80 -4.56
C ALA A 58 12.57 5.91 -3.65
N TYR A 59 11.71 6.45 -2.79
CA TYR A 59 12.00 7.67 -2.03
C TYR A 59 11.90 7.50 -0.51
N GLY A 60 11.69 6.29 -0.04
CA GLY A 60 11.66 6.02 1.40
C GLY A 60 13.05 6.13 2.01
N ARG A 61 13.13 6.41 3.32
CA ARG A 61 14.40 6.53 4.03
C ARG A 61 14.83 5.17 4.55
N PHE A 62 15.35 4.33 3.66
CA PHE A 62 15.61 2.93 3.98
C PHE A 62 17.10 2.61 3.94
N ASN A 63 17.87 3.22 4.83
CA ASN A 63 19.31 3.04 4.85
C ASN A 63 19.83 2.06 5.89
N SER A 64 18.96 1.42 6.66
CA SER A 64 19.36 0.45 7.68
C SER A 64 18.94 -0.96 7.29
N PRO A 65 19.58 -2.01 7.86
CA PRO A 65 19.17 -3.39 7.60
C PRO A 65 17.71 -3.68 7.94
N SER A 66 17.19 -3.08 9.02
CA SER A 66 15.78 -3.24 9.38
C SER A 66 14.86 -2.62 8.35
N ARG A 67 15.29 -1.55 7.70
CA ARG A 67 14.55 -0.92 6.61
C ARG A 67 14.51 -1.81 5.37
N LYS A 68 15.62 -2.50 5.08
CA LYS A 68 15.65 -3.44 3.96
C LYS A 68 14.68 -4.59 4.17
N ALA A 69 14.60 -5.12 5.39
CA ALA A 69 13.63 -6.16 5.73
C ALA A 69 12.20 -5.64 5.53
N LEU A 70 11.96 -4.40 5.91
CA LEU A 70 10.69 -3.74 5.74
C LEU A 70 10.28 -3.61 4.29
N LEU A 71 11.24 -3.24 3.43
CA LEU A 71 10.99 -3.16 1.98
C LEU A 71 10.57 -4.51 1.41
N LYS A 72 11.21 -5.59 1.87
CA LYS A 72 10.83 -6.94 1.45
C LYS A 72 9.40 -7.26 1.85
N GLU A 73 8.99 -6.87 3.06
CA GLU A 73 7.62 -7.07 3.52
C GLU A 73 6.62 -6.28 2.68
N ILE A 74 6.93 -5.05 2.35
CA ILE A 74 6.07 -4.20 1.51
C ILE A 74 5.92 -4.81 0.12
N CYS A 75 7.00 -5.26 -0.47
CA CYS A 75 6.97 -5.90 -1.79
C CYS A 75 6.15 -7.19 -1.75
N ARG A 76 6.30 -7.98 -0.69
CA ARG A 76 5.52 -9.20 -0.51
C ARG A 76 4.04 -8.88 -0.33
N PHE A 77 3.71 -7.85 0.46
CA PHE A 77 2.33 -7.40 0.61
C PHE A 77 1.74 -7.06 -0.75
N ARG A 78 2.48 -6.29 -1.57
CA ARG A 78 2.01 -5.90 -2.89
C ARG A 78 1.73 -7.11 -3.78
N GLU A 79 2.64 -8.09 -3.80
CA GLU A 79 2.46 -9.30 -4.60
C GLU A 79 1.21 -10.06 -4.19
N LEU A 80 1.02 -10.27 -2.89
CA LEU A 80 -0.14 -10.98 -2.37
C LEU A 80 -1.42 -10.21 -2.62
N PHE A 81 -1.39 -8.88 -2.47
CA PHE A 81 -2.56 -8.05 -2.70
C PHE A 81 -2.94 -8.06 -4.18
N CYS A 82 -1.98 -7.95 -5.08
CA CYS A 82 -2.24 -8.01 -6.52
C CYS A 82 -2.92 -9.31 -6.90
N LYS A 83 -2.41 -10.43 -6.40
CA LYS A 83 -3.00 -11.73 -6.70
C LYS A 83 -4.43 -11.83 -6.18
N ALA A 84 -4.63 -11.45 -4.92
CA ALA A 84 -5.96 -11.50 -4.32
C ALA A 84 -6.95 -10.57 -5.04
N PHE A 85 -6.48 -9.40 -5.46
CA PHE A 85 -7.31 -8.44 -6.19
C PHE A 85 -7.73 -9.00 -7.55
N LEU A 86 -6.79 -9.56 -8.30
CA LEU A 86 -7.08 -10.16 -9.60
C LEU A 86 -8.03 -11.35 -9.48
N ASP A 87 -7.90 -12.11 -8.40
CA ASP A 87 -8.75 -13.27 -8.13
C ASP A 87 -10.09 -12.87 -7.48
N SER A 88 -10.28 -11.59 -7.18
CA SER A 88 -11.44 -11.08 -6.44
C SER A 88 -11.64 -11.81 -5.11
N ASN A 89 -10.55 -12.15 -4.45
CA ASN A 89 -10.57 -12.87 -3.19
C ASN A 89 -10.71 -11.90 -2.02
N LEU A 90 -11.97 -11.57 -1.68
CA LEU A 90 -12.26 -10.58 -0.65
C LEU A 90 -11.76 -10.98 0.74
N THR A 91 -11.80 -12.27 1.07
CA THR A 91 -11.30 -12.77 2.35
C THR A 91 -9.81 -12.48 2.49
N GLU A 92 -9.04 -12.79 1.46
CA GLU A 92 -7.59 -12.55 1.47
C GLU A 92 -7.28 -11.06 1.48
N LEU A 93 -8.01 -10.25 0.69
CA LEU A 93 -7.82 -8.81 0.69
C LEU A 93 -8.08 -8.20 2.06
N SER A 94 -9.13 -8.64 2.74
CA SER A 94 -9.44 -8.16 4.09
C SER A 94 -8.35 -8.52 5.08
N ALA A 95 -7.82 -9.74 4.99
CA ALA A 95 -6.71 -10.18 5.84
C ALA A 95 -5.46 -9.35 5.61
N LEU A 96 -5.14 -9.04 4.35
CA LEU A 96 -3.98 -8.22 3.99
C LEU A 96 -4.13 -6.78 4.47
N ASN A 97 -5.34 -6.21 4.38
CA ASN A 97 -5.62 -4.88 4.91
C ASN A 97 -5.43 -4.83 6.43
N HIS A 98 -5.88 -5.86 7.12
CA HIS A 98 -5.73 -5.95 8.57
C HIS A 98 -4.25 -6.06 8.96
N TYR A 99 -3.49 -6.87 8.25
CA TYR A 99 -2.06 -7.01 8.44
C TYR A 99 -1.34 -5.66 8.29
N LEU A 100 -1.66 -4.94 7.21
CA LEU A 100 -1.03 -3.65 6.93
C LEU A 100 -1.37 -2.61 7.98
N ASP A 101 -2.61 -2.58 8.44
CA ASP A 101 -3.06 -1.67 9.49
C ASP A 101 -2.29 -1.91 10.80
N GLN A 102 -2.14 -3.15 11.20
CA GLN A 102 -1.37 -3.50 12.41
C GLN A 102 0.11 -3.13 12.26
N PHE A 103 0.67 -3.39 11.08
CA PHE A 103 2.05 -3.06 10.78
C PHE A 103 2.30 -1.56 10.90
N ALA A 104 1.40 -0.74 10.36
CA ALA A 104 1.50 0.71 10.45
C ALA A 104 1.43 1.19 11.90
N LYS A 105 0.56 0.60 12.71
CA LYS A 105 0.42 0.94 14.12
C LYS A 105 1.68 0.60 14.94
N ILE A 106 2.27 -0.54 14.67
CA ILE A 106 3.49 -0.97 15.35
C ILE A 106 4.64 -0.02 15.05
N ARG A 107 4.69 0.51 13.83
CA ARG A 107 5.77 1.40 13.39
C ARG A 107 5.52 2.87 13.69
N ALA A 108 4.34 3.20 14.16
CA ALA A 108 4.04 4.57 14.55
C ALA A 108 4.81 4.94 15.83
#